data_a382397f2c1c16336e0632ea0ef92530
#
_entry.id   a382397f2c1c16336e0632ea0ef92530
#
_cell.length_a   1.000
_cell.length_b   1.000
_cell.length_c   1.000
_cell.angle_alpha   90.00
_cell.angle_beta   90.00
_cell.angle_gamma   90.00
#
_symmetry.space_group_name_H-M   'P 1'
#
loop_
_entity.id
_entity.type
_entity.pdbx_description
1 polymer ?
#
loop_
_entity_poly.entity_id
_entity_poly.type
_entity_poly.pdbx_seq_one_letter_code
_entity_poly.pdbx_strand_id
1 'polypeptide(L)'
;MSKEFTVYSKPACAQCDMAKNFLKSKGITYKEIELDVGQPKVLGKTYEDVSAFKAANPDAKSAPQIFVDGKRIGGFNELRQMLQ
;
A
#
# COMPACT_ATOMS: atom_id res chain seq x y z
N MET A 1 -11.11 -18.20 -5.61
CA MET A 1 -11.30 -16.76 -5.83
C MET A 1 -10.04 -16.02 -5.43
N SER A 2 -9.65 -15.07 -6.25
CA SER A 2 -8.43 -14.32 -5.96
C SER A 2 -8.68 -13.26 -4.91
N LYS A 3 -7.67 -13.01 -4.08
CA LYS A 3 -7.72 -11.94 -3.10
C LYS A 3 -7.46 -10.60 -3.76
N GLU A 4 -8.07 -9.55 -3.23
CA GLU A 4 -7.82 -8.19 -3.67
C GLU A 4 -6.77 -7.54 -2.79
N PHE A 5 -5.64 -7.20 -3.38
CA PHE A 5 -4.55 -6.54 -2.67
C PHE A 5 -4.57 -5.05 -2.97
N THR A 6 -4.41 -4.23 -1.94
CA THR A 6 -4.27 -2.78 -2.06
C THR A 6 -3.03 -2.35 -1.31
N VAL A 7 -2.17 -1.58 -1.97
CA VAL A 7 -0.94 -1.07 -1.37
C VAL A 7 -1.08 0.44 -1.23
N TYR A 8 -1.05 0.92 0.00
CA TYR A 8 -0.97 2.36 0.28
C TYR A 8 0.49 2.72 0.37
N SER A 9 0.94 3.57 -0.53
CA SER A 9 2.35 3.98 -0.64
C SER A 9 2.50 5.46 -0.37
N LYS A 10 3.75 5.93 -0.29
CA LYS A 10 4.06 7.35 -0.19
C LYS A 10 5.25 7.65 -1.09
N PRO A 11 5.51 8.94 -1.40
CA PRO A 11 6.67 9.29 -2.21
C PRO A 11 7.98 8.92 -1.50
N ALA A 12 9.01 8.61 -2.29
CA ALA A 12 10.36 8.34 -1.79
C ALA A 12 10.38 7.25 -0.72
N CYS A 13 9.70 6.15 -0.99
CA CYS A 13 9.55 5.06 -0.03
C CYS A 13 10.11 3.77 -0.64
N ALA A 14 11.29 3.37 -0.19
CA ALA A 14 11.95 2.17 -0.72
C ALA A 14 11.16 0.91 -0.39
N GLN A 15 10.61 0.81 0.82
CA GLN A 15 9.82 -0.37 1.20
C GLN A 15 8.51 -0.46 0.44
N CYS A 16 7.93 0.68 0.06
CA CYS A 16 6.74 0.66 -0.80
C CYS A 16 7.07 0.05 -2.15
N ASP A 17 8.22 0.42 -2.72
CA ASP A 17 8.67 -0.15 -3.98
C ASP A 17 8.95 -1.63 -3.84
N MET A 18 9.56 -2.05 -2.74
CA MET A 18 9.83 -3.46 -2.47
C MET A 18 8.54 -4.27 -2.39
N ALA A 19 7.52 -3.73 -1.71
CA ALA A 19 6.24 -4.42 -1.59
C ALA A 19 5.58 -4.58 -2.97
N LYS A 20 5.58 -3.53 -3.77
CA LYS A 20 5.00 -3.58 -5.11
C LYS A 20 5.75 -4.58 -5.99
N ASN A 21 7.07 -4.55 -5.96
CA ASN A 21 7.89 -5.47 -6.75
C ASN A 21 7.69 -6.92 -6.30
N PHE A 22 7.54 -7.13 -5.00
CA PHE A 22 7.30 -8.46 -4.46
C PHE A 22 5.98 -9.03 -4.99
N LEU A 23 4.92 -8.22 -4.98
CA LEU A 23 3.64 -8.66 -5.53
C LEU A 23 3.73 -8.96 -7.01
N LYS A 24 4.43 -8.12 -7.76
CA LYS A 24 4.64 -8.36 -9.19
C LYS A 24 5.39 -9.66 -9.44
N SER A 25 6.41 -9.94 -8.65
CA SER A 25 7.22 -11.15 -8.81
C SER A 25 6.40 -12.41 -8.54
N LYS A 26 5.34 -12.30 -7.74
CA LYS A 26 4.42 -13.40 -7.46
C LYS A 26 3.27 -13.50 -8.45
N GLY A 27 3.23 -12.62 -9.45
CA GLY A 27 2.14 -12.59 -10.42
C GLY A 27 0.82 -12.09 -9.84
N ILE A 28 0.85 -11.32 -8.76
CA ILE A 28 -0.34 -10.85 -8.08
C ILE A 28 -0.64 -9.42 -8.54
N THR A 29 -1.87 -9.21 -9.04
CA THR A 29 -2.32 -7.86 -9.34
C THR A 29 -2.77 -7.17 -8.06
N TYR A 30 -2.58 -5.85 -8.02
CA TYR A 30 -2.91 -5.06 -6.84
C TYR A 30 -3.32 -3.66 -7.26
N LYS A 31 -4.06 -2.99 -6.38
CA LYS A 31 -4.32 -1.57 -6.48
C LYS A 31 -3.23 -0.81 -5.74
N GLU A 32 -2.80 0.31 -6.31
CA GLU A 32 -1.88 1.21 -5.63
C GLU A 32 -2.61 2.51 -5.34
N ILE A 33 -2.56 2.95 -4.08
CA ILE A 33 -3.09 4.25 -3.67
C ILE A 33 -1.94 4.97 -2.99
N GLU A 34 -1.59 6.15 -3.52
CA GLU A 34 -0.51 6.93 -2.93
C GLU A 34 -1.08 7.93 -1.94
N LEU A 35 -0.50 7.97 -0.75
CA LEU A 35 -0.94 8.93 0.27
C LEU A 35 -0.56 10.32 -0.17
N ASP A 36 -1.51 11.24 -0.09
CA ASP A 36 -1.33 12.62 -0.51
C ASP A 36 -0.73 13.40 0.66
N VAL A 37 0.55 13.75 0.51
CA VAL A 37 1.30 14.54 1.48
C VAL A 37 1.70 15.89 0.88
N GLY A 38 1.00 16.32 -0.17
CA GLY A 38 1.27 17.59 -0.83
C GLY A 38 2.19 17.50 -2.03
N GLN A 39 2.59 16.30 -2.44
CA GLN A 39 3.45 16.10 -3.60
C GLN A 39 2.71 16.42 -4.90
N PRO A 40 3.43 16.67 -5.99
CA PRO A 40 2.79 16.78 -7.31
C PRO A 40 2.04 15.51 -7.66
N LYS A 41 0.87 15.68 -8.28
CA LYS A 41 0.01 14.54 -8.62
C LYS A 41 0.24 14.13 -10.06
N VAL A 42 0.16 12.82 -10.32
CA VAL A 42 0.34 12.23 -11.63
C VAL A 42 -1.00 11.74 -12.14
N LEU A 43 -1.32 12.09 -13.37
CA LEU A 43 -2.56 11.61 -14.01
C LEU A 43 -2.57 10.08 -14.05
N GLY A 44 -3.72 9.51 -13.73
CA GLY A 44 -3.88 8.06 -13.76
C GLY A 44 -3.56 7.38 -12.45
N LYS A 45 -2.95 8.09 -11.50
CA LYS A 45 -2.72 7.56 -10.16
C LYS A 45 -3.90 7.87 -9.24
N THR A 46 -4.10 6.98 -8.26
CA THR A 46 -5.12 7.17 -7.23
C THR A 46 -4.44 7.69 -5.97
N TYR A 47 -5.04 8.70 -5.35
CA TYR A 47 -4.49 9.32 -4.14
C TYR A 47 -5.53 9.31 -3.04
N GLU A 48 -5.06 9.26 -1.80
CA GLU A 48 -5.91 9.44 -0.64
C GLU A 48 -5.23 10.40 0.31
N ASP A 49 -5.99 11.34 0.86
CA ASP A 49 -5.47 12.30 1.82
C ASP A 49 -4.86 11.57 3.02
N VAL A 50 -3.62 11.95 3.38
CA VAL A 50 -2.91 11.26 4.44
C VAL A 50 -3.62 11.41 5.79
N SER A 51 -4.26 12.56 6.04
CA SER A 51 -4.99 12.76 7.29
C SER A 51 -6.20 11.86 7.37
N ALA A 52 -6.91 11.68 6.26
CA ALA A 52 -8.05 10.76 6.22
C ALA A 52 -7.62 9.33 6.46
N PHE A 53 -6.49 8.93 5.86
CA PHE A 53 -5.96 7.58 6.06
C PHE A 53 -5.58 7.35 7.53
N LYS A 54 -4.90 8.32 8.14
CA LYS A 54 -4.50 8.21 9.55
C LYS A 54 -5.69 8.20 10.49
N ALA A 55 -6.73 8.94 10.16
CA ALA A 55 -7.95 8.95 10.97
C ALA A 55 -8.61 7.58 10.97
N ALA A 56 -8.62 6.90 9.81
CA ALA A 56 -9.19 5.56 9.68
C ALA A 56 -8.25 4.48 10.23
N ASN A 57 -6.94 4.75 10.29
CA ASN A 57 -5.95 3.77 10.70
C ASN A 57 -4.97 4.41 11.70
N PRO A 58 -5.43 4.77 12.91
CA PRO A 58 -4.61 5.56 13.83
C PRO A 58 -3.34 4.87 14.31
N ASP A 59 -3.28 3.55 14.22
CA ASP A 59 -2.09 2.79 14.61
C ASP A 59 -1.12 2.56 13.46
N ALA A 60 -1.45 3.00 12.25
CA ALA A 60 -0.55 2.88 11.10
C ALA A 60 0.53 3.97 11.20
N LYS A 61 1.78 3.57 11.39
CA LYS A 61 2.89 4.50 11.65
C LYS A 61 3.89 4.60 10.51
N SER A 62 3.74 3.78 9.49
CA SER A 62 4.71 3.73 8.40
C SER A 62 4.01 3.34 7.11
N ALA A 63 4.74 3.45 6.00
CA ALA A 63 4.32 2.95 4.70
C ALA A 63 5.35 1.93 4.25
N PRO A 64 4.99 0.95 3.45
CA PRO A 64 3.66 0.75 2.90
C PRO A 64 2.67 0.19 3.91
N GLN A 65 1.37 0.37 3.64
CA GLN A 65 0.32 -0.32 4.36
C GLN A 65 -0.47 -1.14 3.36
N ILE A 66 -0.62 -2.42 3.63
CA ILE A 66 -1.20 -3.37 2.68
C ILE A 66 -2.54 -3.87 3.23
N PHE A 67 -3.54 -3.88 2.36
CA PHE A 67 -4.87 -4.39 2.66
C PHE A 67 -5.13 -5.59 1.77
N VAL A 68 -5.75 -6.62 2.32
CA VAL A 68 -6.19 -7.79 1.58
C VAL A 68 -7.68 -7.95 1.82
N ASP A 69 -8.45 -7.88 0.75
CA ASP A 69 -9.92 -7.97 0.80
C ASP A 69 -10.51 -6.96 1.79
N GLY A 70 -9.94 -5.74 1.80
CA GLY A 70 -10.40 -4.66 2.64
C GLY A 70 -9.88 -4.67 4.08
N LYS A 71 -9.07 -5.66 4.44
CA LYS A 71 -8.53 -5.77 5.79
C LYS A 71 -7.04 -5.44 5.80
N ARG A 72 -6.62 -4.55 6.68
CA ARG A 72 -5.21 -4.19 6.78
C ARG A 72 -4.42 -5.31 7.41
N ILE A 73 -3.36 -5.76 6.73
CA ILE A 73 -2.49 -6.81 7.24
C ILE A 73 -1.17 -6.27 7.79
N GLY A 74 -0.82 -5.03 7.46
CA GLY A 74 0.42 -4.41 7.94
C GLY A 74 1.28 -3.90 6.80
N GLY A 75 2.59 -3.96 6.99
CA GLY A 75 3.56 -3.47 6.02
C GLY A 75 4.19 -4.58 5.19
N PHE A 76 5.39 -4.29 4.68
CA PHE A 76 6.09 -5.23 3.79
C PHE A 76 6.42 -6.54 4.48
N ASN A 77 6.83 -6.49 5.76
CA ASN A 77 7.21 -7.72 6.48
C ASN A 77 6.01 -8.66 6.62
N GLU A 78 4.85 -8.11 6.95
CA GLU A 78 3.62 -8.89 7.08
C GLU A 78 3.19 -9.48 5.75
N LEU A 79 3.34 -8.69 4.67
CA LEU A 79 3.04 -9.18 3.33
C LEU A 79 3.94 -10.35 2.97
N ARG A 80 5.23 -10.24 3.24
CA ARG A 80 6.18 -11.30 2.95
C ARG A 80 5.84 -12.58 3.69
N GLN A 81 5.53 -12.46 4.97
CA GLN A 81 5.17 -13.62 5.79
C GLN A 81 3.91 -14.30 5.26
N MET A 82 2.93 -13.51 4.85
CA MET A 82 1.67 -14.03 4.34
C MET A 82 1.84 -14.85 3.07
N LEU A 83 2.78 -14.46 2.22
CA LEU A 83 2.97 -15.06 0.88
C LEU A 83 4.15 -16.00 0.80
N GLN A 84 4.82 -16.27 1.88
CA GLN A 84 5.90 -17.25 1.90
C GLN A 84 5.40 -18.67 1.77
#